data_07cd5962ad74fe37e950732aa1c25b2d
#
_entry.id   07cd5962ad74fe37e950732aa1c25b2d
#
_cell.length_a   1.000
_cell.length_b   1.000
_cell.length_c   1.000
_cell.angle_alpha   90.00
_cell.angle_beta   90.00
_cell.angle_gamma   90.00
#
_symmetry.space_group_name_H-M   'P 1'
#
loop_
_entity.id
_entity.type
_entity.pdbx_description
1 polymer ?
#
loop_
_entity_poly.entity_id
_entity_poly.type
_entity_poly.pdbx_seq_one_letter_code
_entity_poly.pdbx_strand_id
1 'polypeptide(L)' 'MTFTLHKTQKDNVMAAIDIANSMGGYDKSENKNGNGNALDRICTMFIQTNG' A
#
# COMPACT_ATOMS: atom_id res chain seq x y z
N MET A 1 -3.29 2.86 14.09
CA MET A 1 -1.95 2.27 13.94
C MET A 1 -1.02 3.28 13.32
N THR A 2 0.13 3.49 13.92
CA THR A 2 1.10 4.51 13.48
C THR A 2 2.47 3.87 13.40
N PHE A 3 3.23 4.19 12.35
CA PHE A 3 4.59 3.69 12.17
C PHE A 3 5.58 4.84 12.15
N THR A 4 6.70 4.65 12.85
CA THR A 4 7.82 5.59 12.79
C THR A 4 8.82 5.08 11.74
N LEU A 5 9.11 5.92 10.75
CA LEU A 5 9.98 5.55 9.63
C LEU A 5 11.09 6.58 9.47
N HIS A 6 12.30 6.10 9.17
CA HIS A 6 13.36 6.95 8.65
C HIS A 6 13.01 7.45 7.25
N LYS A 7 13.66 8.51 6.81
CA LYS A 7 13.39 9.10 5.49
C LYS A 7 13.50 8.06 4.37
N THR A 8 14.54 7.24 4.37
CA THR A 8 14.72 6.22 3.33
C THR A 8 13.62 5.17 3.35
N GLN A 9 13.17 4.79 4.54
CA GLN A 9 12.05 3.86 4.70
C GLN A 9 10.74 4.48 4.21
N LYS A 10 10.51 5.74 4.54
CA LYS A 10 9.35 6.47 4.07
C LYS A 10 9.32 6.58 2.55
N ASP A 11 10.46 6.87 1.94
CA ASP A 11 10.59 6.95 0.49
C ASP A 11 10.22 5.61 -0.16
N ASN A 12 10.68 4.49 0.40
CA ASN A 12 10.34 3.16 -0.09
C ASN A 12 8.85 2.89 0.01
N VAL A 13 8.23 3.23 1.14
CA VAL A 13 6.80 3.03 1.35
C VAL A 13 6.01 3.87 0.35
N MET A 14 6.37 5.12 0.18
CA MET A 14 5.68 6.01 -0.77
C MET A 14 5.84 5.54 -2.20
N ALA A 15 7.02 5.06 -2.59
CA ALA A 15 7.24 4.51 -3.92
C ALA A 15 6.35 3.28 -4.16
N ALA A 16 6.25 2.39 -3.19
CA ALA A 16 5.40 1.21 -3.29
C ALA A 16 3.92 1.59 -3.40
N ILE A 17 3.47 2.57 -2.62
CA ILE A 17 2.10 3.07 -2.68
C ILE A 17 1.80 3.69 -4.05
N ASP A 18 2.73 4.45 -4.61
CA ASP A 18 2.57 5.05 -5.93
C ASP A 18 2.42 3.99 -7.02
N ILE A 19 3.25 2.94 -6.96
CA ILE A 19 3.17 1.82 -7.90
C ILE A 19 1.81 1.12 -7.76
N ALA A 20 1.39 0.82 -6.54
CA ALA A 20 0.12 0.15 -6.30
C ALA A 20 -1.06 1.01 -6.79
N ASN A 21 -1.01 2.33 -6.59
CA ASN A 21 -2.03 3.24 -7.09
C ASN A 21 -2.08 3.25 -8.62
N SER A 22 -0.92 3.19 -9.28
CA SER A 22 -0.87 3.19 -10.74
C SER A 22 -1.47 1.93 -11.36
N MET A 23 -1.50 0.83 -10.62
CA MET A 23 -2.13 -0.42 -11.08
C MET A 23 -3.65 -0.32 -11.16
N GLY A 24 -4.27 0.53 -10.34
CA GLY A 24 -5.72 0.71 -10.34
C GLY A 24 -6.49 -0.53 -9.92
N GLY A 25 -7.78 -0.55 -10.23
CA GLY A 25 -8.62 -1.73 -10.02
C GLY A 25 -9.05 -1.97 -8.58
N TYR A 26 -9.05 -0.95 -7.75
CA TYR A 26 -9.52 -1.08 -6.37
C TYR A 26 -11.05 -1.06 -6.28
N ASP A 27 -11.60 -1.86 -5.39
CA ASP A 27 -12.97 -1.71 -4.95
C ASP A 27 -13.01 -0.64 -3.86
N LYS A 28 -13.65 0.48 -4.16
CA LYS A 28 -13.76 1.61 -3.24
C LYS A 28 -15.05 1.60 -2.42
N SER A 29 -15.83 0.53 -2.50
CA SER A 29 -17.09 0.45 -1.78
C SER A 29 -16.89 0.38 -0.27
N GLU A 30 -15.83 -0.26 0.18
CA GLU A 30 -15.52 -0.43 1.60
C GLU A 30 -14.58 0.65 2.12
N ASN A 31 -13.60 1.05 1.33
CA ASN A 31 -12.61 2.05 1.73
C ASN A 31 -12.38 3.03 0.59
N LYS A 32 -12.68 4.30 0.87
CA LYS A 32 -12.50 5.37 -0.11
C LYS A 32 -11.09 5.98 -0.08
N ASN A 33 -10.26 5.59 0.91
CA ASN A 33 -8.90 6.09 1.02
C ASN A 33 -8.01 5.36 0.04
N GLY A 34 -7.54 6.07 -1.00
CA GLY A 34 -6.69 5.49 -2.05
C GLY A 34 -5.39 4.93 -1.52
N ASN A 35 -4.73 5.63 -0.59
CA ASN A 35 -3.48 5.15 -0.01
C ASN A 35 -3.69 3.92 0.87
N GLY A 36 -4.81 3.87 1.59
CA GLY A 36 -5.18 2.69 2.37
C GLY A 36 -5.40 1.47 1.47
N ASN A 37 -6.10 1.65 0.36
CA ASN A 37 -6.31 0.58 -0.60
C ASN A 37 -5.00 0.11 -1.24
N ALA A 38 -4.10 1.04 -1.55
CA ALA A 38 -2.78 0.71 -2.09
C ALA A 38 -1.97 -0.11 -1.08
N LEU A 39 -1.97 0.29 0.18
CA LEU A 39 -1.28 -0.44 1.24
C LEU A 39 -1.85 -1.84 1.40
N ASP A 40 -3.17 -1.98 1.39
CA ASP A 40 -3.82 -3.30 1.46
C ASP A 40 -3.39 -4.19 0.30
N ARG A 41 -3.34 -3.67 -0.91
CA ARG A 41 -2.86 -4.42 -2.08
C ARG A 41 -1.44 -4.93 -1.87
N ILE A 42 -0.54 -4.05 -1.41
CA ILE A 42 0.85 -4.40 -1.15
C ILE A 42 0.92 -5.53 -0.12
N CYS A 43 0.19 -5.40 0.98
CA CYS A 43 0.17 -6.41 2.04
C CYS A 43 -0.40 -7.74 1.54
N THR A 44 -1.46 -7.68 0.74
CA THR A 44 -2.06 -8.89 0.17
C THR A 44 -1.05 -9.63 -0.70
N MET A 45 -0.35 -8.92 -1.57
CA MET A 45 0.67 -9.53 -2.43
C MET A 45 1.81 -10.13 -1.61
N PHE A 46 2.24 -9.44 -0.57
CA PHE A 46 3.30 -9.93 0.31
C PHE A 46 2.89 -11.21 1.01
N ILE A 47 1.67 -11.23 1.55
CA ILE A 47 1.13 -12.41 2.24
C ILE A 47 1.03 -13.59 1.28
N GLN A 48 0.53 -13.38 0.07
CA GLN A 48 0.39 -14.43 -0.94
C GLN A 48 1.75 -15.02 -1.34
N THR A 49 2.79 -14.19 -1.36
CA THR A 49 4.14 -14.62 -1.73
C THR A 49 4.84 -15.36 -0.59
N ASN A 50 4.59 -14.96 0.65
CA ASN A 50 5.34 -15.45 1.82
C ASN A 50 4.50 -16.23 2.83
N GLY A 51 3.21 -16.26 2.65
CA GLY A 51 2.29 -16.90 3.59
C GLY A 51 1.91 -18.33 3.26
#